data_52b4d3b901f91ea532e6ef1e05962162
#
_entry.id   52b4d3b901f91ea532e6ef1e05962162
#
_cell.length_a   1.000
_cell.length_b   1.000
_cell.length_c   1.000
_cell.angle_alpha   90.00
_cell.angle_beta   90.00
_cell.angle_gamma   90.00
#
_symmetry.space_group_name_H-M   'P 1'
#
loop_
_entity.id
_entity.type
_entity.pdbx_description
1 polymer ?
#
loop_
_entity_poly.entity_id
_entity_poly.type
_entity_poly.pdbx_seq_one_letter_code
_entity_poly.pdbx_strand_id
1 'polypeptide(L)'
;MLTQSKKRIFKHSKAEYTLRTLNSIIDSLNNNKDLFKKLKTKLIIIDHNSEAKVINKFRKLLKNKFFKNEIINLDIEFYKKNIKNINKQGKKVTNNQISNMSNINQSLNISKNCDDLVYLVEDDYIHKIDAIEEMIFAYERISTQLGKELIMCPADYPYLYNKLQNTKVLLGNKYHWRSIDESLCTFLTSKKIINKHFKKFVSTCEFEHYPFEKPFHDIYKKELCISPMPALAVHYTNINSVYGLSPLINYKKLWQKNKL
;
A
#
# COMPACT_ATOMS: atom_id res chain seq x y z
N MET A 1 13.68 -10.96 -2.45
CA MET A 1 12.50 -10.53 -1.73
C MET A 1 12.46 -11.18 -0.36
N LEU A 2 12.37 -10.37 0.66
CA LEU A 2 12.57 -10.83 2.03
C LEU A 2 11.30 -11.34 2.71
N THR A 3 10.16 -11.01 2.15
CA THR A 3 8.93 -11.02 2.92
C THR A 3 8.15 -12.31 2.88
N GLN A 4 8.26 -13.07 1.82
CA GLN A 4 7.38 -14.23 1.61
C GLN A 4 7.81 -15.50 2.37
N SER A 5 9.08 -15.57 2.78
CA SER A 5 9.62 -16.69 3.57
C SER A 5 9.60 -16.46 5.08
N LYS A 6 9.29 -15.23 5.53
CA LYS A 6 9.33 -14.91 6.96
C LYS A 6 8.01 -15.25 7.66
N LYS A 7 8.12 -15.69 8.92
CA LYS A 7 6.96 -15.99 9.75
C LYS A 7 6.12 -14.73 9.94
N ARG A 8 4.83 -14.84 9.65
CA ARG A 8 3.84 -13.80 9.98
C ARG A 8 3.71 -13.65 11.49
N ILE A 9 3.31 -12.44 11.93
CA ILE A 9 3.14 -12.11 13.35
C ILE A 9 2.19 -13.08 14.05
N PHE A 10 1.07 -13.38 13.40
CA PHE A 10 0.10 -14.33 13.90
C PHE A 10 0.14 -15.63 13.09
N LYS A 11 -0.13 -16.76 13.76
CA LYS A 11 -0.20 -18.10 13.13
C LYS A 11 -1.51 -18.27 12.35
N HIS A 12 -1.69 -17.46 11.29
CA HIS A 12 -2.86 -17.50 10.41
C HIS A 12 -2.44 -17.66 8.96
N SER A 13 -3.37 -18.11 8.10
CA SER A 13 -3.15 -18.20 6.66
C SER A 13 -2.98 -16.81 6.03
N LYS A 14 -2.36 -16.74 4.84
CA LYS A 14 -2.28 -15.49 4.07
C LYS A 14 -3.69 -14.92 3.81
N ALA A 15 -4.66 -15.77 3.49
CA ALA A 15 -6.04 -15.35 3.26
C ALA A 15 -6.65 -14.60 4.44
N GLU A 16 -6.32 -14.98 5.68
CA GLU A 16 -6.81 -14.27 6.87
C GLU A 16 -6.25 -12.84 6.95
N TYR A 17 -4.97 -12.63 6.59
CA TYR A 17 -4.36 -11.30 6.52
C TYR A 17 -5.05 -10.45 5.47
N THR A 18 -5.20 -10.98 4.26
CA THR A 18 -5.84 -10.28 3.14
C THR A 18 -7.29 -9.92 3.46
N LEU A 19 -8.05 -10.83 4.09
CA LEU A 19 -9.44 -10.56 4.50
C LEU A 19 -9.52 -9.45 5.55
N ARG A 20 -8.63 -9.43 6.53
CA ARG A 20 -8.58 -8.36 7.55
C ARG A 20 -8.13 -7.04 6.97
N THR A 21 -7.19 -7.04 6.05
CA THR A 21 -6.80 -5.84 5.28
C THR A 21 -8.01 -5.28 4.54
N LEU A 22 -8.71 -6.12 3.78
CA LEU A 22 -9.91 -5.70 3.05
C LEU A 22 -11.00 -5.17 4.00
N ASN A 23 -11.26 -5.86 5.12
CA ASN A 23 -12.23 -5.41 6.10
C ASN A 23 -11.86 -4.04 6.66
N SER A 24 -10.59 -3.82 7.00
CA SER A 24 -10.11 -2.54 7.54
C SER A 24 -10.26 -1.38 6.55
N ILE A 25 -10.05 -1.64 5.25
CA ILE A 25 -10.28 -0.65 4.18
C ILE A 25 -11.78 -0.31 4.10
N ILE A 26 -12.64 -1.34 4.07
CA ILE A 26 -14.09 -1.15 4.02
C ILE A 26 -14.58 -0.36 5.24
N ASP A 27 -14.10 -0.68 6.43
CA ASP A 27 -14.46 0.03 7.66
C ASP A 27 -13.98 1.49 7.63
N SER A 28 -12.77 1.73 7.12
CA SER A 28 -12.26 3.09 6.97
C SER A 28 -13.07 3.92 5.95
N LEU A 29 -13.52 3.32 4.85
CA LEU A 29 -14.41 3.98 3.90
C LEU A 29 -15.80 4.21 4.50
N ASN A 30 -16.32 3.27 5.30
CA ASN A 30 -17.61 3.40 5.98
C ASN A 30 -17.60 4.49 7.08
N ASN A 31 -16.44 4.87 7.60
CA ASN A 31 -16.30 5.89 8.65
C ASN A 31 -16.78 7.27 8.19
N ASN A 32 -16.61 7.59 6.90
CA ASN A 32 -17.14 8.83 6.31
C ASN A 32 -17.75 8.56 4.92
N LYS A 33 -18.93 7.91 4.92
CA LYS A 33 -19.61 7.50 3.67
C LYS A 33 -19.90 8.67 2.74
N ASP A 34 -20.25 9.83 3.28
CA ASP A 34 -20.65 10.97 2.46
C ASP A 34 -19.47 11.58 1.72
N LEU A 35 -18.29 11.65 2.37
CA LEU A 35 -17.04 12.02 1.70
C LEU A 35 -16.76 11.09 0.54
N PHE A 36 -16.75 9.77 0.79
CA PHE A 36 -16.33 8.78 -0.21
C PHE A 36 -17.36 8.56 -1.33
N LYS A 37 -18.65 8.84 -1.09
CA LYS A 37 -19.65 8.95 -2.16
C LYS A 37 -19.38 10.15 -3.06
N LYS A 38 -19.11 11.31 -2.46
CA LYS A 38 -18.77 12.56 -3.19
C LYS A 38 -17.52 12.38 -4.04
N LEU A 39 -16.51 11.69 -3.53
CA LEU A 39 -15.26 11.38 -4.23
C LEU A 39 -15.40 10.26 -5.29
N LYS A 40 -16.58 9.67 -5.47
CA LYS A 40 -16.83 8.58 -6.44
C LYS A 40 -15.83 7.42 -6.30
N THR A 41 -15.59 6.99 -5.08
CA THR A 41 -14.58 5.99 -4.74
C THR A 41 -14.80 4.67 -5.48
N LYS A 42 -13.70 4.07 -5.97
CA LYS A 42 -13.66 2.73 -6.56
C LYS A 42 -12.60 1.88 -5.86
N LEU A 43 -12.95 0.66 -5.47
CA LEU A 43 -12.05 -0.35 -4.91
C LEU A 43 -11.81 -1.47 -5.93
N ILE A 44 -10.57 -1.74 -6.27
CA ILE A 44 -10.17 -2.80 -7.20
C ILE A 44 -9.29 -3.81 -6.43
N ILE A 45 -9.66 -5.08 -6.50
CA ILE A 45 -8.85 -6.19 -5.99
C ILE A 45 -8.25 -6.92 -7.19
N ILE A 46 -6.92 -7.00 -7.23
CA ILE A 46 -6.21 -7.80 -8.24
C ILE A 46 -5.86 -9.13 -7.60
N ASP A 47 -6.50 -10.19 -8.06
CA ASP A 47 -6.33 -11.54 -7.54
C ASP A 47 -5.43 -12.40 -8.43
N HIS A 48 -4.62 -13.25 -7.79
CA HIS A 48 -3.83 -14.27 -8.46
C HIS A 48 -4.04 -15.63 -7.79
N ASN A 49 -4.93 -16.42 -8.37
CA ASN A 49 -5.19 -17.81 -8.00
C ASN A 49 -5.59 -18.05 -6.54
N SER A 50 -6.33 -17.13 -5.93
CA SER A 50 -6.94 -17.39 -4.64
C SER A 50 -7.99 -18.49 -4.73
N GLU A 51 -8.09 -19.31 -3.68
CA GLU A 51 -9.11 -20.34 -3.60
C GLU A 51 -10.53 -19.77 -3.70
N ALA A 52 -11.44 -20.46 -4.36
CA ALA A 52 -12.82 -20.02 -4.58
C ALA A 52 -13.52 -19.60 -3.27
N LYS A 53 -13.23 -20.28 -2.15
CA LYS A 53 -13.78 -19.92 -0.83
C LYS A 53 -13.32 -18.52 -0.37
N VAL A 54 -12.10 -18.10 -0.72
CA VAL A 54 -11.56 -16.77 -0.37
C VAL A 54 -12.22 -15.69 -1.25
N ILE A 55 -12.31 -15.94 -2.55
CA ILE A 55 -12.99 -15.05 -3.50
C ILE A 55 -14.47 -14.87 -3.10
N ASN A 56 -15.16 -15.92 -2.68
CA ASN A 56 -16.55 -15.80 -2.21
C ASN A 56 -16.66 -14.96 -0.93
N LYS A 57 -15.68 -15.01 -0.04
CA LYS A 57 -15.62 -14.10 1.12
C LYS A 57 -15.41 -12.66 0.69
N PHE A 58 -14.53 -12.38 -0.28
CA PHE A 58 -14.37 -11.02 -0.83
C PHE A 58 -15.68 -10.51 -1.43
N ARG A 59 -16.33 -11.31 -2.27
CA ARG A 59 -17.63 -10.93 -2.85
C ARG A 59 -18.68 -10.64 -1.79
N LYS A 60 -18.73 -11.44 -0.71
CA LYS A 60 -19.66 -11.20 0.41
C LYS A 60 -19.36 -9.88 1.13
N LEU A 61 -18.09 -9.57 1.39
CA LEU A 61 -17.66 -8.32 2.03
C LEU A 61 -17.98 -7.10 1.15
N LEU A 62 -17.86 -7.22 -0.16
CA LEU A 62 -18.06 -6.13 -1.13
C LEU A 62 -19.51 -5.97 -1.57
N LYS A 63 -20.39 -6.93 -1.26
CA LYS A 63 -21.80 -6.87 -1.63
C LYS A 63 -22.49 -5.64 -0.99
N ASN A 64 -23.28 -4.93 -1.81
CA ASN A 64 -24.10 -3.79 -1.39
C ASN A 64 -23.30 -2.63 -0.74
N LYS A 65 -22.04 -2.44 -1.14
CA LYS A 65 -21.26 -1.28 -0.69
C LYS A 65 -21.67 -0.03 -1.47
N PHE A 66 -21.56 1.13 -0.84
CA PHE A 66 -21.90 2.42 -1.44
C PHE A 66 -20.89 2.89 -2.50
N PHE A 67 -19.71 2.29 -2.56
CA PHE A 67 -18.65 2.57 -3.53
C PHE A 67 -18.60 1.49 -4.61
N LYS A 68 -18.08 1.86 -5.79
CA LYS A 68 -17.83 0.90 -6.86
C LYS A 68 -16.72 -0.08 -6.45
N ASN A 69 -16.91 -1.35 -6.77
CA ASN A 69 -15.90 -2.35 -6.48
C ASN A 69 -15.84 -3.43 -7.55
N GLU A 70 -14.67 -3.99 -7.77
CA GLU A 70 -14.45 -5.10 -8.68
C GLU A 70 -13.30 -5.99 -8.22
N ILE A 71 -13.35 -7.26 -8.60
CA ILE A 71 -12.27 -8.23 -8.44
C ILE A 71 -11.85 -8.63 -9.85
N ILE A 72 -10.60 -8.37 -10.19
CA ILE A 72 -10.01 -8.69 -11.48
C ILE A 72 -8.88 -9.71 -11.32
N ASN A 73 -8.68 -10.53 -12.33
CA ASN A 73 -7.57 -11.47 -12.32
C ASN A 73 -6.26 -10.78 -12.69
N LEU A 74 -5.17 -11.21 -12.06
CA LEU A 74 -3.83 -10.83 -12.48
C LEU A 74 -3.52 -11.43 -13.85
N ASP A 75 -3.22 -10.58 -14.82
CA ASP A 75 -2.70 -11.02 -16.13
C ASP A 75 -1.20 -11.31 -16.04
N ILE A 76 -0.87 -12.42 -15.37
CA ILE A 76 0.53 -12.82 -15.15
C ILE A 76 1.25 -13.12 -16.46
N GLU A 77 0.55 -13.65 -17.47
CA GLU A 77 1.15 -13.99 -18.76
C GLU A 77 1.60 -12.75 -19.54
N PHE A 78 0.87 -11.66 -19.39
CA PHE A 78 1.26 -10.37 -19.98
C PHE A 78 2.41 -9.73 -19.22
N TYR A 79 2.30 -9.59 -17.90
CA TYR A 79 3.25 -8.80 -17.09
C TYR A 79 4.58 -9.52 -16.85
N LYS A 80 4.60 -10.85 -16.75
CA LYS A 80 5.85 -11.62 -16.54
C LYS A 80 6.86 -11.48 -17.66
N LYS A 81 6.43 -11.13 -18.89
CA LYS A 81 7.31 -10.99 -20.06
C LYS A 81 8.42 -9.97 -19.85
N ASN A 82 8.20 -8.97 -19.00
CA ASN A 82 9.15 -7.91 -18.70
C ASN A 82 10.00 -8.20 -17.46
N ILE A 83 9.78 -9.34 -16.78
CA ILE A 83 10.48 -9.70 -15.56
C ILE A 83 11.68 -10.57 -15.88
N LYS A 84 12.87 -10.16 -15.43
CA LYS A 84 14.10 -10.97 -15.59
C LYS A 84 14.03 -12.20 -14.69
N ASN A 85 14.36 -13.35 -15.26
CA ASN A 85 14.30 -14.64 -14.55
C ASN A 85 15.44 -14.83 -13.53
N ILE A 86 16.47 -14.00 -13.57
CA ILE A 86 17.65 -14.07 -12.71
C ILE A 86 17.79 -12.69 -12.02
N ASN A 87 17.95 -12.70 -10.71
CA ASN A 87 18.18 -11.48 -9.94
C ASN A 87 19.66 -11.01 -10.03
N LYS A 88 19.97 -9.86 -9.42
CA LYS A 88 21.33 -9.31 -9.42
C LYS A 88 22.39 -10.22 -8.78
N GLN A 89 21.99 -11.16 -7.92
CA GLN A 89 22.89 -12.12 -7.29
C GLN A 89 23.02 -13.44 -8.08
N GLY A 90 22.51 -13.49 -9.31
CA GLY A 90 22.53 -14.70 -10.14
C GLY A 90 21.55 -15.79 -9.73
N LYS A 91 20.61 -15.52 -8.81
CA LYS A 91 19.61 -16.48 -8.34
C LYS A 91 18.35 -16.43 -9.20
N LYS A 92 17.74 -17.59 -9.44
CA LYS A 92 16.45 -17.68 -10.14
C LYS A 92 15.33 -16.99 -9.34
N VAL A 93 14.56 -16.17 -10.01
CA VAL A 93 13.38 -15.50 -9.44
C VAL A 93 12.28 -16.53 -9.24
N THR A 94 11.66 -16.54 -8.07
CA THR A 94 10.58 -17.49 -7.74
C THR A 94 9.24 -17.09 -8.37
N ASN A 95 8.32 -18.05 -8.54
CA ASN A 95 6.98 -17.78 -9.04
C ASN A 95 6.21 -16.76 -8.16
N ASN A 96 6.44 -16.80 -6.85
CA ASN A 96 5.83 -15.82 -5.92
C ASN A 96 6.36 -14.40 -6.16
N GLN A 97 7.65 -14.25 -6.45
CA GLN A 97 8.26 -12.96 -6.78
C GLN A 97 7.73 -12.45 -8.12
N ILE A 98 7.63 -13.33 -9.13
CA ILE A 98 7.04 -13.00 -10.43
C ILE A 98 5.59 -12.53 -10.25
N SER A 99 4.78 -13.26 -9.47
CA SER A 99 3.40 -12.88 -9.18
C SER A 99 3.31 -11.51 -8.49
N ASN A 100 4.17 -11.26 -7.50
CA ASN A 100 4.20 -9.98 -6.79
C ASN A 100 4.56 -8.81 -7.73
N MET A 101 5.64 -8.94 -8.50
CA MET A 101 6.06 -7.91 -9.47
C MET A 101 5.01 -7.68 -10.55
N SER A 102 4.38 -8.76 -11.05
CA SER A 102 3.28 -8.64 -12.02
C SER A 102 2.08 -7.90 -11.44
N ASN A 103 1.72 -8.18 -10.18
CA ASN A 103 0.60 -7.51 -9.49
C ASN A 103 0.88 -6.01 -9.32
N ILE A 104 2.07 -5.64 -8.86
CA ILE A 104 2.46 -4.22 -8.73
C ILE A 104 2.43 -3.53 -10.09
N ASN A 105 2.93 -4.18 -11.15
CA ASN A 105 2.92 -3.63 -12.50
C ASN A 105 1.49 -3.42 -13.02
N GLN A 106 0.60 -4.41 -12.85
CA GLN A 106 -0.82 -4.27 -13.23
C GLN A 106 -1.49 -3.16 -12.44
N SER A 107 -1.24 -3.05 -11.13
CA SER A 107 -1.76 -1.98 -10.27
C SER A 107 -1.34 -0.59 -10.76
N LEU A 108 -0.07 -0.42 -11.11
CA LEU A 108 0.46 0.83 -11.66
C LEU A 108 -0.15 1.17 -13.03
N ASN A 109 -0.36 0.18 -13.89
CA ASN A 109 -1.01 0.39 -15.19
C ASN A 109 -2.48 0.83 -15.04
N ILE A 110 -3.22 0.22 -14.11
CA ILE A 110 -4.58 0.64 -13.79
C ILE A 110 -4.58 2.07 -13.23
N SER A 111 -3.62 2.40 -12.38
CA SER A 111 -3.49 3.72 -11.73
C SER A 111 -3.31 4.87 -12.72
N LYS A 112 -2.72 4.64 -13.89
CA LYS A 112 -2.62 5.65 -14.96
C LYS A 112 -3.97 6.20 -15.40
N ASN A 113 -5.02 5.40 -15.28
CA ASN A 113 -6.36 5.72 -15.74
C ASN A 113 -7.31 6.11 -14.60
N CYS A 114 -6.81 6.30 -13.37
CA CYS A 114 -7.63 6.85 -12.29
C CYS A 114 -8.01 8.31 -12.60
N ASP A 115 -9.05 8.81 -11.92
CA ASP A 115 -9.51 10.18 -12.18
C ASP A 115 -8.56 11.20 -11.55
N ASP A 116 -8.21 11.05 -10.28
CA ASP A 116 -7.38 12.02 -9.54
C ASP A 116 -6.40 11.32 -8.61
N LEU A 117 -6.85 10.75 -7.50
CA LEU A 117 -6.01 10.08 -6.50
C LEU A 117 -6.08 8.57 -6.64
N VAL A 118 -4.99 7.91 -6.34
CA VAL A 118 -4.88 6.46 -6.25
C VAL A 118 -4.21 6.05 -4.94
N TYR A 119 -4.77 5.04 -4.29
CA TYR A 119 -4.18 4.41 -3.12
C TYR A 119 -3.83 2.95 -3.45
N LEU A 120 -2.54 2.68 -3.58
CA LEU A 120 -2.01 1.32 -3.77
C LEU A 120 -1.79 0.67 -2.40
N VAL A 121 -2.35 -0.53 -2.21
CA VAL A 121 -2.32 -1.23 -0.92
C VAL A 121 -1.90 -2.68 -1.09
N GLU A 122 -0.89 -3.10 -0.34
CA GLU A 122 -0.50 -4.51 -0.20
C GLU A 122 -1.46 -5.25 0.74
N ASP A 123 -1.57 -6.56 0.58
CA ASP A 123 -2.61 -7.41 1.19
C ASP A 123 -2.38 -7.78 2.68
N ASP A 124 -1.45 -7.11 3.35
CA ASP A 124 -1.12 -7.31 4.77
C ASP A 124 -1.00 -6.00 5.58
N TYR A 125 -1.61 -4.92 5.08
CA TYR A 125 -1.77 -3.66 5.80
C TYR A 125 -3.15 -3.53 6.43
N ILE A 126 -3.24 -3.47 7.75
CA ILE A 126 -4.50 -3.23 8.46
C ILE A 126 -4.58 -1.78 8.89
N HIS A 127 -5.68 -1.13 8.51
CA HIS A 127 -5.92 0.29 8.68
C HIS A 127 -6.64 0.62 9.99
N LYS A 128 -6.35 1.79 10.53
CA LYS A 128 -7.20 2.44 11.54
C LYS A 128 -8.51 2.89 10.88
N ILE A 129 -9.53 3.06 11.70
CA ILE A 129 -10.88 3.42 11.21
C ILE A 129 -10.91 4.76 10.47
N ASP A 130 -10.09 5.72 10.87
CA ASP A 130 -9.98 7.05 10.30
C ASP A 130 -8.87 7.19 9.24
N ALA A 131 -8.21 6.10 8.86
CA ALA A 131 -6.99 6.13 8.07
C ALA A 131 -7.15 6.81 6.70
N ILE A 132 -8.12 6.34 5.89
CA ILE A 132 -8.26 6.83 4.52
C ILE A 132 -8.84 8.26 4.51
N GLU A 133 -9.76 8.56 5.43
CA GLU A 133 -10.28 9.91 5.62
C GLU A 133 -9.16 10.91 5.95
N GLU A 134 -8.32 10.57 6.92
CA GLU A 134 -7.18 11.41 7.30
C GLU A 134 -6.22 11.63 6.11
N MET A 135 -5.92 10.56 5.36
CA MET A 135 -5.04 10.67 4.19
C MET A 135 -5.61 11.64 3.14
N ILE A 136 -6.90 11.58 2.86
CA ILE A 136 -7.54 12.47 1.87
C ILE A 136 -7.49 13.93 2.34
N PHE A 137 -7.91 14.22 3.57
CA PHE A 137 -7.90 15.59 4.08
C PHE A 137 -6.47 16.15 4.26
N ALA A 138 -5.54 15.33 4.72
CA ALA A 138 -4.14 15.74 4.82
C ALA A 138 -3.52 15.98 3.44
N TYR A 139 -3.85 15.16 2.44
CA TYR A 139 -3.43 15.38 1.06
C TYR A 139 -3.91 16.75 0.56
N GLU A 140 -5.20 17.00 0.61
CA GLU A 140 -5.80 18.25 0.16
C GLU A 140 -5.16 19.45 0.85
N ARG A 141 -5.07 19.41 2.18
CA ARG A 141 -4.50 20.51 2.98
C ARG A 141 -3.04 20.78 2.64
N ILE A 142 -2.19 19.76 2.71
CA ILE A 142 -0.75 19.92 2.56
C ILE A 142 -0.38 20.25 1.11
N SER A 143 -1.01 19.58 0.13
CA SER A 143 -0.74 19.85 -1.29
C SER A 143 -1.12 21.27 -1.67
N THR A 144 -2.26 21.77 -1.18
CA THR A 144 -2.72 23.16 -1.41
C THR A 144 -1.77 24.17 -0.78
N GLN A 145 -1.38 23.95 0.49
CA GLN A 145 -0.46 24.86 1.20
C GLN A 145 0.91 24.95 0.54
N LEU A 146 1.40 23.85 -0.01
CA LEU A 146 2.74 23.79 -0.59
C LEU A 146 2.76 23.98 -2.11
N GLY A 147 1.59 23.99 -2.78
CA GLY A 147 1.50 24.01 -4.24
C GLY A 147 2.16 22.79 -4.90
N LYS A 148 2.15 21.62 -4.25
CA LYS A 148 2.85 20.40 -4.70
C LYS A 148 1.98 19.16 -4.56
N GLU A 149 2.15 18.24 -5.51
CA GLU A 149 1.63 16.88 -5.35
C GLU A 149 2.43 16.13 -4.28
N LEU A 150 1.79 15.14 -3.64
CA LEU A 150 2.36 14.38 -2.53
C LEU A 150 2.39 12.90 -2.82
N ILE A 151 3.28 12.19 -2.13
CA ILE A 151 3.23 10.75 -1.93
C ILE A 151 3.05 10.51 -0.43
N MET A 152 2.00 9.79 -0.05
CA MET A 152 1.64 9.57 1.35
C MET A 152 1.68 8.09 1.69
N CYS A 153 2.64 7.69 2.52
CA CYS A 153 2.74 6.32 3.03
C CYS A 153 1.99 6.23 4.36
N PRO A 154 1.08 5.26 4.56
CA PRO A 154 0.23 5.21 5.74
C PRO A 154 0.93 4.64 6.98
N ALA A 155 2.09 4.02 6.80
CA ALA A 155 2.83 3.36 7.87
C ALA A 155 3.96 4.24 8.40
N ASP A 156 4.13 4.22 9.71
CA ASP A 156 5.23 4.87 10.42
C ASP A 156 6.21 3.79 10.90
N TYR A 157 7.31 3.62 10.18
CA TYR A 157 8.23 2.52 10.43
C TYR A 157 9.29 2.84 11.48
N PRO A 158 9.62 1.90 12.40
CA PRO A 158 10.64 2.09 13.44
C PRO A 158 12.01 2.46 12.90
N TYR A 159 12.42 1.92 11.74
CA TYR A 159 13.74 2.19 11.17
C TYR A 159 13.95 3.67 10.80
N LEU A 160 12.87 4.40 10.55
CA LEU A 160 12.94 5.84 10.24
C LEU A 160 13.37 6.67 11.46
N TYR A 161 13.31 6.13 12.67
CA TYR A 161 13.74 6.80 13.90
C TYR A 161 15.21 6.54 14.26
N ASN A 162 15.85 5.60 13.57
CA ASN A 162 17.25 5.22 13.83
C ASN A 162 18.24 6.00 12.93
N LYS A 163 17.74 6.89 12.09
CA LYS A 163 18.55 7.70 11.18
C LYS A 163 18.41 9.18 11.54
N LEU A 164 19.53 9.87 11.68
CA LEU A 164 19.54 11.33 11.72
C LEU A 164 19.35 11.84 10.29
N GLN A 165 18.20 12.42 10.01
CA GLN A 165 17.89 13.05 8.72
C GLN A 165 17.09 14.33 8.94
N ASN A 166 17.26 15.30 8.05
CA ASN A 166 16.44 16.49 8.06
C ASN A 166 14.98 16.12 7.74
N THR A 167 14.12 16.19 8.73
CA THR A 167 12.72 15.84 8.63
C THR A 167 11.86 17.07 8.82
N LYS A 168 10.99 17.35 7.84
CA LYS A 168 9.96 18.40 7.96
C LYS A 168 8.73 17.79 8.59
N VAL A 169 8.15 18.49 9.57
CA VAL A 169 6.87 18.11 10.18
C VAL A 169 5.77 19.00 9.58
N LEU A 170 4.71 18.37 9.15
CA LEU A 170 3.57 18.99 8.48
C LEU A 170 2.31 18.68 9.26
N LEU A 171 1.35 19.59 9.27
CA LEU A 171 0.08 19.39 9.94
C LEU A 171 -0.94 18.82 8.93
N GLY A 172 -1.38 17.57 9.18
CA GLY A 172 -2.51 16.96 8.49
C GLY A 172 -3.84 17.44 9.05
N ASN A 173 -4.88 16.60 9.02
CA ASN A 173 -6.17 16.91 9.59
C ASN A 173 -6.20 16.61 11.11
N LYS A 174 -5.91 15.37 11.49
CA LYS A 174 -5.86 14.89 12.89
C LYS A 174 -4.47 14.47 13.35
N TYR A 175 -3.51 14.37 12.42
CA TYR A 175 -2.19 13.82 12.64
C TYR A 175 -1.11 14.78 12.19
N HIS A 176 0.06 14.68 12.81
CA HIS A 176 1.28 15.22 12.25
C HIS A 176 1.82 14.25 11.20
N TRP A 177 2.40 14.82 10.16
CA TRP A 177 3.03 14.09 9.08
C TRP A 177 4.49 14.52 8.98
N ARG A 178 5.38 13.59 8.68
CA ARG A 178 6.80 13.90 8.49
C ARG A 178 7.26 13.55 7.09
N SER A 179 8.20 14.32 6.57
CA SER A 179 8.86 13.97 5.32
C SER A 179 9.73 12.73 5.50
N ILE A 180 9.73 11.84 4.51
CA ILE A 180 10.51 10.61 4.46
C ILE A 180 11.08 10.38 3.07
N ASP A 181 12.24 9.71 2.98
CA ASP A 181 12.89 9.36 1.72
C ASP A 181 12.74 7.89 1.34
N GLU A 182 12.26 7.06 2.27
CA GLU A 182 12.16 5.61 2.12
C GLU A 182 10.84 5.11 2.70
N SER A 183 10.17 4.23 1.99
CA SER A 183 8.97 3.49 2.44
C SER A 183 8.77 2.26 1.55
N LEU A 184 7.65 1.54 1.76
CA LEU A 184 7.28 0.37 0.95
C LEU A 184 6.32 0.74 -0.19
N CYS A 185 5.71 -0.28 -0.80
CA CYS A 185 4.87 -0.11 -1.99
C CYS A 185 3.41 0.29 -1.69
N THR A 186 3.05 0.45 -0.40
CA THR A 186 1.72 0.93 0.00
C THR A 186 1.75 2.44 0.17
N PHE A 187 1.10 3.16 -0.75
CA PHE A 187 1.06 4.62 -0.72
C PHE A 187 -0.13 5.21 -1.49
N LEU A 188 -0.55 6.41 -1.09
CA LEU A 188 -1.52 7.25 -1.81
C LEU A 188 -0.78 8.36 -2.55
N THR A 189 -1.18 8.63 -3.78
CA THR A 189 -0.66 9.75 -4.57
C THR A 189 -1.62 10.16 -5.69
N SER A 190 -1.28 11.22 -6.43
CA SER A 190 -2.07 11.65 -7.58
C SER A 190 -1.71 10.92 -8.87
N LYS A 191 -2.67 10.91 -9.80
CA LYS A 191 -2.45 10.50 -11.19
C LYS A 191 -1.28 11.24 -11.85
N LYS A 192 -1.07 12.52 -11.49
CA LYS A 192 0.03 13.33 -12.04
C LYS A 192 1.39 12.71 -11.65
N ILE A 193 1.58 12.34 -10.38
CA ILE A 193 2.80 11.68 -9.91
C ILE A 193 2.99 10.31 -10.57
N ILE A 194 1.92 9.50 -10.66
CA ILE A 194 1.98 8.21 -11.33
C ILE A 194 2.46 8.38 -12.78
N ASN A 195 1.84 9.29 -13.55
CA ASN A 195 2.20 9.49 -14.95
C ASN A 195 3.61 10.09 -15.12
N LYS A 196 3.99 11.06 -14.28
CA LYS A 196 5.32 11.68 -14.29
C LYS A 196 6.44 10.67 -14.09
N HIS A 197 6.26 9.72 -13.19
CA HIS A 197 7.29 8.75 -12.81
C HIS A 197 6.99 7.32 -13.26
N PHE A 198 6.04 7.11 -14.16
CA PHE A 198 5.53 5.79 -14.52
C PHE A 198 6.63 4.79 -14.87
N LYS A 199 7.55 5.15 -15.77
CA LYS A 199 8.68 4.28 -16.17
C LYS A 199 9.54 3.88 -14.97
N LYS A 200 9.77 4.81 -14.04
CA LYS A 200 10.58 4.55 -12.84
C LYS A 200 9.83 3.65 -11.85
N PHE A 201 8.53 3.86 -11.64
CA PHE A 201 7.71 2.96 -10.83
C PHE A 201 7.72 1.53 -11.37
N VAL A 202 7.47 1.35 -12.67
CA VAL A 202 7.44 0.04 -13.32
C VAL A 202 8.81 -0.65 -13.31
N SER A 203 9.92 0.10 -13.32
CA SER A 203 11.26 -0.49 -13.26
C SER A 203 11.52 -1.31 -11.99
N THR A 204 10.73 -1.10 -10.91
CA THR A 204 10.72 -1.97 -9.73
C THR A 204 10.32 -3.40 -10.07
N CYS A 205 9.47 -3.57 -11.09
CA CYS A 205 8.90 -4.84 -11.50
C CYS A 205 9.70 -5.57 -12.60
N GLU A 206 10.84 -5.03 -13.03
CA GLU A 206 11.64 -5.65 -14.11
C GLU A 206 12.50 -6.82 -13.60
N PHE A 207 13.01 -6.72 -12.38
CA PHE A 207 13.80 -7.77 -11.76
C PHE A 207 13.83 -7.61 -10.24
N GLU A 208 14.06 -8.72 -9.55
CA GLU A 208 14.29 -8.69 -8.11
C GLU A 208 15.64 -8.04 -7.79
N HIS A 209 15.63 -7.06 -6.90
CA HIS A 209 16.82 -6.41 -6.37
C HIS A 209 16.64 -6.09 -4.88
N TYR A 210 17.72 -5.73 -4.22
CA TYR A 210 17.67 -5.34 -2.82
C TYR A 210 18.24 -3.92 -2.65
N PRO A 211 17.55 -3.03 -1.95
CA PRO A 211 16.13 -3.18 -1.56
C PRO A 211 15.21 -3.20 -2.78
N PHE A 212 14.14 -3.98 -2.71
CA PHE A 212 13.18 -4.11 -3.81
C PHE A 212 12.56 -2.76 -4.19
N GLU A 213 12.28 -1.92 -3.20
CA GLU A 213 11.65 -0.62 -3.31
C GLU A 213 12.62 0.50 -3.78
N LYS A 214 13.88 0.19 -4.09
CA LYS A 214 14.85 1.22 -4.47
C LYS A 214 14.38 2.20 -5.56
N PRO A 215 13.73 1.79 -6.67
CA PRO A 215 13.18 2.72 -7.65
C PRO A 215 12.11 3.65 -7.07
N PHE A 216 11.32 3.17 -6.11
CA PHE A 216 10.33 3.98 -5.38
C PHE A 216 11.04 4.99 -4.47
N HIS A 217 12.08 4.59 -3.74
CA HIS A 217 12.87 5.49 -2.91
C HIS A 217 13.50 6.62 -3.74
N ASP A 218 13.92 6.33 -4.97
CA ASP A 218 14.45 7.38 -5.87
C ASP A 218 13.38 8.40 -6.27
N ILE A 219 12.10 8.00 -6.32
CA ILE A 219 10.96 8.89 -6.54
C ILE A 219 10.64 9.65 -5.25
N TYR A 220 10.58 8.98 -4.09
CA TYR A 220 10.29 9.59 -2.79
C TYR A 220 11.28 10.72 -2.43
N LYS A 221 12.55 10.57 -2.84
CA LYS A 221 13.56 11.63 -2.68
C LYS A 221 13.38 12.84 -3.59
N LYS A 222 12.73 12.65 -4.74
CA LYS A 222 12.49 13.74 -5.72
C LYS A 222 11.18 14.47 -5.46
N GLU A 223 10.18 13.73 -5.02
CA GLU A 223 8.86 14.25 -4.68
C GLU A 223 8.72 14.38 -3.16
N LEU A 224 7.73 15.11 -2.70
CA LEU A 224 7.46 15.19 -1.28
C LEU A 224 6.74 13.91 -0.83
N CYS A 225 7.49 12.99 -0.24
CA CYS A 225 6.94 11.80 0.39
C CYS A 225 6.78 12.03 1.90
N ILE A 226 5.63 11.65 2.46
CA ILE A 226 5.30 11.87 3.86
C ILE A 226 4.68 10.64 4.51
N SER A 227 4.86 10.52 5.82
CA SER A 227 4.34 9.45 6.67
C SER A 227 3.69 10.04 7.91
N PRO A 228 2.56 9.50 8.41
CA PRO A 228 1.85 10.03 9.57
C PRO A 228 2.53 9.62 10.89
N MET A 229 2.38 10.43 11.91
CA MET A 229 2.82 10.14 13.28
C MET A 229 1.63 10.24 14.24
N PRO A 230 1.18 9.12 14.84
CA PRO A 230 1.54 7.73 14.58
C PRO A 230 0.92 7.16 13.29
N ALA A 231 1.33 5.95 12.89
CA ALA A 231 0.84 5.25 11.70
C ALA A 231 -0.69 5.20 11.60
N LEU A 232 -1.20 5.27 10.37
CA LEU A 232 -2.60 5.07 9.99
C LEU A 232 -2.89 3.63 9.57
N ALA A 233 -1.87 2.92 9.09
CA ALA A 233 -1.95 1.49 8.81
C ALA A 233 -0.70 0.78 9.32
N VAL A 234 -0.86 -0.48 9.71
CA VAL A 234 0.21 -1.34 10.22
C VAL A 234 0.48 -2.46 9.23
N HIS A 235 1.73 -2.64 8.84
CA HIS A 235 2.21 -3.75 8.04
C HIS A 235 2.42 -4.98 8.93
N TYR A 236 1.68 -6.05 8.71
CA TYR A 236 1.67 -7.24 9.58
C TYR A 236 2.65 -8.33 9.17
N THR A 237 3.62 -8.00 8.35
CA THR A 237 4.70 -8.90 7.94
C THR A 237 6.03 -8.38 8.46
N ASN A 238 7.00 -9.27 8.65
CA ASN A 238 8.36 -8.91 9.03
C ASN A 238 8.52 -8.17 10.38
N ILE A 239 7.82 -8.61 11.41
CA ILE A 239 7.90 -8.03 12.76
C ILE A 239 9.36 -7.88 13.29
N ASN A 240 10.24 -8.79 12.90
CA ASN A 240 11.65 -8.81 13.32
C ASN A 240 12.59 -8.12 12.32
N SER A 241 12.06 -7.42 11.33
CA SER A 241 12.85 -6.65 10.37
C SER A 241 12.96 -5.20 10.78
N VAL A 242 13.79 -4.45 10.08
CA VAL A 242 13.85 -2.98 10.21
C VAL A 242 12.52 -2.28 9.95
N TYR A 243 11.63 -2.94 9.22
CA TYR A 243 10.27 -2.46 8.93
C TYR A 243 9.27 -2.75 10.04
N GLY A 244 9.61 -3.48 11.09
CA GLY A 244 8.81 -3.86 12.24
C GLY A 244 7.43 -3.23 12.44
N LEU A 245 6.84 -3.46 13.59
CA LEU A 245 5.54 -2.86 13.92
C LEU A 245 5.69 -1.37 14.22
N SER A 246 4.76 -0.59 13.71
CA SER A 246 4.69 0.84 13.96
C SER A 246 4.62 1.16 15.45
N PRO A 247 5.41 2.14 15.94
CA PRO A 247 5.34 2.55 17.33
C PRO A 247 3.97 3.14 17.67
N LEU A 248 3.63 3.15 18.96
CA LEU A 248 2.40 3.75 19.50
C LEU A 248 1.08 3.16 18.99
N ILE A 249 1.13 2.00 18.34
CA ILE A 249 -0.06 1.28 17.85
C ILE A 249 -0.23 -0.04 18.59
N ASN A 250 -1.39 -0.26 19.17
CA ASN A 250 -1.76 -1.58 19.68
C ASN A 250 -2.19 -2.50 18.52
N TYR A 251 -1.19 -3.12 17.88
CA TYR A 251 -1.40 -3.98 16.73
C TYR A 251 -2.28 -5.21 17.03
N LYS A 252 -2.22 -5.76 18.25
CA LYS A 252 -3.08 -6.89 18.66
C LYS A 252 -4.55 -6.48 18.68
N LYS A 253 -4.86 -5.32 19.25
CA LYS A 253 -6.22 -4.77 19.27
C LYS A 253 -6.71 -4.46 17.86
N LEU A 254 -5.86 -3.87 17.01
CA LEU A 254 -6.19 -3.58 15.62
C LEU A 254 -6.46 -4.85 14.81
N TRP A 255 -5.66 -5.90 15.02
CA TRP A 255 -5.88 -7.22 14.42
C TRP A 255 -7.21 -7.83 14.84
N GLN A 256 -7.54 -7.83 16.14
CA GLN A 256 -8.78 -8.40 16.65
C GLN A 256 -10.02 -7.64 16.17
N LYS A 257 -9.96 -6.30 16.11
CA LYS A 257 -11.05 -5.47 15.61
C LYS A 257 -11.45 -5.82 14.17
N ASN A 258 -10.51 -6.24 13.35
CA ASN A 258 -10.73 -6.56 11.94
C ASN A 258 -10.99 -8.06 11.69
N LYS A 259 -11.32 -8.83 12.72
CA LYS A 259 -11.78 -10.23 12.59
C LYS A 259 -13.14 -10.26 11.91
N LEU A 260 -13.31 -11.20 10.94
CA LEU A 260 -14.55 -11.44 10.21
C LEU A 260 -15.41 -12.50 10.93
#